data_713481e1f9cf8f1642174033b7f44ca0
#
_entry.id   713481e1f9cf8f1642174033b7f44ca0
#
_cell.length_a   1.000
_cell.length_b   1.000
_cell.length_c   1.000
_cell.angle_alpha   90.00
_cell.angle_beta   90.00
_cell.angle_gamma   90.00
#
_symmetry.space_group_name_H-M   'P 1'
#
loop_
_entity.id
_entity.type
_entity.pdbx_description
1 polymer ?
#
loop_
_entity_poly.entity_id
_entity_poly.type
_entity_poly.pdbx_seq_one_letter_code
_entity_poly.pdbx_strand_id
1 'polypeptide(L)'
;AYPPVLGVDQEGGYVSHLRGIATEFPAFDAAGVAISADGRSGREVVRQAAYATGLELRDLGFTWVFAPVADVTIGAADPTIGTRSASEDPAVAAKATAAAVRGFEAAGVVSTAKHFPGHGAATSDSHDTLPVLE
;
A
#
# COMPACT_ATOMS: atom_id res chain seq x y z
N ALA A 1 -23.92 -14.96 15.93
CA ALA A 1 -23.24 -13.66 15.78
C ALA A 1 -22.18 -13.81 14.71
N TYR A 2 -22.03 -12.80 13.86
CA TYR A 2 -20.92 -12.77 12.90
C TYR A 2 -19.63 -12.33 13.63
N PRO A 3 -18.46 -12.91 13.27
CA PRO A 3 -17.20 -12.47 13.85
C PRO A 3 -16.96 -10.99 13.50
N PRO A 4 -16.30 -10.21 14.39
CA PRO A 4 -15.97 -8.83 14.08
C PRO A 4 -14.96 -8.77 12.92
N VAL A 5 -15.08 -7.73 12.10
CA VAL A 5 -14.06 -7.38 11.12
C VAL A 5 -13.02 -6.50 11.82
N LEU A 6 -11.76 -6.94 11.83
CA LEU A 6 -10.64 -6.19 12.38
C LEU A 6 -9.77 -5.69 11.23
N GLY A 7 -9.64 -4.38 11.11
CA GLY A 7 -8.86 -3.73 10.07
C GLY A 7 -7.67 -2.94 10.66
N VAL A 8 -6.61 -2.80 9.87
CA VAL A 8 -5.42 -2.05 10.24
C VAL A 8 -4.78 -1.37 9.04
N ASP A 9 -4.21 -0.19 9.23
CA ASP A 9 -3.29 0.43 8.28
C ASP A 9 -1.90 -0.18 8.47
N GLN A 10 -1.48 -0.98 7.52
CA GLN A 10 -0.16 -1.63 7.48
C GLN A 10 0.37 -1.55 6.06
N GLU A 11 0.91 -0.38 5.70
CA GLU A 11 1.41 -0.09 4.35
C GLU A 11 2.88 -0.48 4.17
N GLY A 12 3.63 -0.48 5.27
CA GLY A 12 5.08 -0.47 5.32
C GLY A 12 5.64 0.95 5.48
N GLY A 13 6.97 1.06 5.59
CA GLY A 13 7.60 2.34 5.84
C GLY A 13 7.11 2.98 7.13
N TYR A 14 6.77 4.27 7.11
CA TYR A 14 6.31 4.96 8.30
C TYR A 14 4.82 4.81 8.62
N VAL A 15 3.99 4.31 7.69
CA VAL A 15 2.61 3.90 7.97
C VAL A 15 2.58 2.41 8.28
N SER A 16 3.06 2.08 9.48
CA SER A 16 3.13 0.72 10.01
C SER A 16 2.74 0.76 11.49
N HIS A 17 1.51 0.32 11.80
CA HIS A 17 0.98 0.34 13.17
C HIS A 17 1.44 -0.85 14.01
N LEU A 18 2.05 -1.86 13.39
CA LEU A 18 2.50 -3.09 14.04
C LEU A 18 4.03 -3.15 14.16
N ARG A 19 4.70 -1.99 14.34
CA ARG A 19 6.15 -1.92 14.52
C ARG A 19 6.59 -2.75 15.72
N GLY A 20 7.67 -3.54 15.49
CA GLY A 20 8.21 -4.43 16.53
C GLY A 20 7.34 -5.65 16.84
N ILE A 21 6.19 -5.83 16.16
CA ILE A 21 5.28 -6.97 16.29
C ILE A 21 5.28 -7.79 15.01
N ALA A 22 5.12 -7.14 13.86
CA ALA A 22 5.15 -7.76 12.53
C ALA A 22 6.43 -7.39 11.78
N THR A 23 6.73 -8.11 10.70
CA THR A 23 7.86 -7.79 9.81
C THR A 23 7.74 -6.38 9.24
N GLU A 24 8.79 -5.60 9.38
CA GLU A 24 8.85 -4.24 8.85
C GLU A 24 9.32 -4.25 7.40
N PHE A 25 8.40 -4.01 6.49
CA PHE A 25 8.69 -3.81 5.07
C PHE A 25 8.97 -2.33 4.79
N PRO A 26 9.76 -2.00 3.75
CA PRO A 26 10.00 -0.61 3.35
C PRO A 26 8.71 0.07 2.90
N ALA A 27 8.78 1.39 2.68
CA ALA A 27 7.69 2.14 2.05
C ALA A 27 7.43 1.63 0.63
N PHE A 28 6.22 1.88 0.11
CA PHE A 28 5.74 1.22 -1.11
C PHE A 28 6.42 1.70 -2.40
N ASP A 29 7.17 2.81 -2.36
CA ASP A 29 8.08 3.24 -3.44
C ASP A 29 9.12 2.18 -3.80
N ALA A 30 9.56 1.37 -2.82
CA ALA A 30 10.43 0.21 -3.07
C ALA A 30 9.81 -0.81 -4.03
N ALA A 31 8.49 -0.97 -4.03
CA ALA A 31 7.76 -1.81 -4.99
C ALA A 31 7.89 -1.27 -6.42
N GLY A 32 7.80 0.05 -6.59
CA GLY A 32 8.00 0.72 -7.87
C GLY A 32 9.42 0.54 -8.40
N VAL A 33 10.42 0.67 -7.52
CA VAL A 33 11.83 0.42 -7.87
C VAL A 33 12.03 -1.01 -8.33
N ALA A 34 11.51 -2.00 -7.59
CA ALA A 34 11.64 -3.41 -7.95
C ALA A 34 10.99 -3.74 -9.30
N ILE A 35 9.80 -3.20 -9.58
CA ILE A 35 9.08 -3.41 -10.84
C ILE A 35 9.77 -2.71 -12.01
N SER A 36 10.34 -1.53 -11.78
CA SER A 36 11.08 -0.79 -12.82
C SER A 36 12.39 -1.47 -13.19
N ALA A 37 13.05 -2.13 -12.23
CA ALA A 37 14.27 -2.88 -12.47
C ALA A 37 14.03 -4.19 -13.24
N ASP A 38 13.02 -4.96 -12.86
CA ASP A 38 12.56 -6.19 -13.53
C ASP A 38 11.06 -6.38 -13.33
N GLY A 39 10.31 -6.07 -14.37
CA GLY A 39 8.85 -6.07 -14.30
C GLY A 39 8.20 -7.40 -13.89
N ARG A 40 8.85 -8.53 -14.13
CA ARG A 40 8.33 -9.85 -13.75
C ARG A 40 8.73 -10.22 -12.32
N SER A 41 10.02 -10.21 -12.02
CA SER A 41 10.54 -10.52 -10.69
C SER A 41 10.07 -9.49 -9.66
N GLY A 42 10.05 -8.20 -10.02
CA GLY A 42 9.57 -7.15 -9.13
C GLY A 42 8.12 -7.34 -8.70
N ARG A 43 7.21 -7.69 -9.64
CA ARG A 43 5.82 -8.02 -9.25
C ARG A 43 5.73 -9.22 -8.32
N GLU A 44 6.57 -10.23 -8.53
CA GLU A 44 6.57 -11.40 -7.65
C GLU A 44 7.09 -11.06 -6.26
N VAL A 45 8.15 -10.25 -6.15
CA VAL A 45 8.66 -9.76 -4.85
C VAL A 45 7.58 -8.97 -4.10
N VAL A 46 6.89 -8.05 -4.78
CA VAL A 46 5.79 -7.27 -4.18
C VAL A 46 4.65 -8.18 -3.72
N ARG A 47 4.26 -9.16 -4.56
CA ARG A 47 3.23 -10.13 -4.20
C ARG A 47 3.62 -10.94 -2.96
N GLN A 48 4.87 -11.39 -2.87
CA GLN A 48 5.37 -12.17 -1.74
C GLN A 48 5.45 -11.34 -0.46
N ALA A 49 5.88 -10.09 -0.53
CA ALA A 49 5.89 -9.19 0.62
C ALA A 49 4.47 -8.98 1.18
N ALA A 50 3.51 -8.68 0.30
CA ALA A 50 2.11 -8.53 0.70
C ALA A 50 1.51 -9.84 1.25
N TYR A 51 1.87 -10.99 0.67
CA TYR A 51 1.48 -12.30 1.17
C TYR A 51 2.00 -12.56 2.59
N ALA A 52 3.30 -12.29 2.83
CA ALA A 52 3.91 -12.45 4.15
C ALA A 52 3.25 -11.53 5.18
N THR A 53 3.06 -10.24 4.85
CA THR A 53 2.31 -9.30 5.70
C THR A 53 0.90 -9.82 6.00
N GLY A 54 0.19 -10.31 4.99
CA GLY A 54 -1.16 -10.84 5.16
C GLY A 54 -1.22 -12.05 6.09
N LEU A 55 -0.25 -12.96 6.03
CA LEU A 55 -0.17 -14.10 6.97
C LEU A 55 0.04 -13.62 8.40
N GLU A 56 0.96 -12.69 8.64
CA GLU A 56 1.20 -12.12 9.97
C GLU A 56 -0.03 -11.40 10.51
N LEU A 57 -0.73 -10.63 9.67
CA LEU A 57 -1.98 -9.97 10.05
C LEU A 57 -3.05 -10.98 10.49
N ARG A 58 -3.20 -12.09 9.78
CA ARG A 58 -4.14 -13.15 10.16
C ARG A 58 -3.77 -13.81 11.47
N ASP A 59 -2.48 -14.08 11.69
CA ASP A 59 -2.01 -14.67 12.95
C ASP A 59 -2.28 -13.74 14.14
N LEU A 60 -2.30 -12.43 13.91
CA LEU A 60 -2.68 -11.40 14.89
C LEU A 60 -4.20 -11.18 15.00
N GLY A 61 -5.01 -11.85 14.19
CA GLY A 61 -6.47 -11.78 14.20
C GLY A 61 -7.08 -10.72 13.29
N PHE A 62 -6.29 -9.99 12.50
CA PHE A 62 -6.79 -9.05 11.51
C PHE A 62 -7.35 -9.78 10.29
N THR A 63 -8.47 -9.27 9.76
CA THR A 63 -9.13 -9.82 8.56
C THR A 63 -9.14 -8.84 7.40
N TRP A 64 -8.76 -7.57 7.67
CA TRP A 64 -8.76 -6.48 6.70
C TRP A 64 -7.50 -5.62 6.83
N VAL A 65 -6.91 -5.25 5.70
CA VAL A 65 -5.81 -4.31 5.64
C VAL A 65 -6.15 -3.12 4.76
N PHE A 66 -5.90 -1.90 5.26
CA PHE A 66 -6.03 -0.67 4.49
C PHE A 66 -4.72 -0.39 3.73
N ALA A 67 -4.44 -1.25 2.78
CA ALA A 67 -3.32 -1.26 1.84
C ALA A 67 -3.69 -2.12 0.63
N PRO A 68 -3.04 -1.95 -0.53
CA PRO A 68 -1.92 -1.06 -0.80
C PRO A 68 -2.36 0.37 -1.15
N VAL A 69 -1.40 1.30 -1.13
CA VAL A 69 -1.58 2.65 -1.66
C VAL A 69 -1.52 2.59 -3.19
N ALA A 70 -2.63 2.94 -3.84
CA ALA A 70 -2.79 2.93 -5.29
C ALA A 70 -2.61 4.34 -5.91
N ASP A 71 -2.40 5.34 -5.07
CA ASP A 71 -2.17 6.71 -5.53
C ASP A 71 -0.94 6.80 -6.43
N VAL A 72 -1.00 7.69 -7.41
CA VAL A 72 0.13 8.10 -8.23
C VAL A 72 0.63 9.42 -7.70
N THR A 73 1.84 9.45 -7.15
CA THR A 73 2.41 10.68 -6.56
C THR A 73 2.90 11.65 -7.64
N ILE A 74 2.87 12.93 -7.33
CA ILE A 74 3.53 13.99 -8.11
C ILE A 74 4.94 14.32 -7.57
N GLY A 75 5.53 13.38 -6.83
CA GLY A 75 6.88 13.51 -6.28
C GLY A 75 6.97 14.52 -5.14
N ALA A 76 7.99 15.37 -5.16
CA ALA A 76 8.28 16.30 -4.07
C ALA A 76 7.19 17.35 -3.79
N ALA A 77 6.26 17.55 -4.71
CA ALA A 77 5.12 18.46 -4.52
C ALA A 77 3.95 17.83 -3.75
N ASP A 78 3.99 16.51 -3.54
CA ASP A 78 3.00 15.76 -2.77
C ASP A 78 3.43 15.64 -1.31
N PRO A 79 2.81 16.38 -0.38
CA PRO A 79 3.21 16.38 1.03
C PRO A 79 2.71 15.17 1.81
N THR A 80 1.74 14.41 1.27
CA THR A 80 0.97 13.42 2.02
C THR A 80 1.25 11.98 1.61
N ILE A 81 1.28 11.72 0.32
CA ILE A 81 1.47 10.36 -0.20
C ILE A 81 2.96 10.06 -0.37
N GLY A 82 3.68 10.85 -1.18
CA GLY A 82 5.13 10.72 -1.35
C GLY A 82 5.59 9.26 -1.53
N THR A 83 6.48 8.77 -0.66
CA THR A 83 7.02 7.40 -0.69
C THR A 83 6.00 6.31 -0.37
N ARG A 84 4.81 6.66 0.09
CA ARG A 84 3.71 5.70 0.22
C ARG A 84 3.16 5.24 -1.13
N SER A 85 3.33 6.03 -2.20
CA SER A 85 3.04 5.62 -3.57
C SER A 85 4.17 4.77 -4.15
N ALA A 86 3.82 3.82 -5.00
CA ALA A 86 4.81 3.01 -5.70
C ALA A 86 5.56 3.80 -6.79
N SER A 87 4.96 4.83 -7.40
CA SER A 87 5.59 5.53 -8.53
C SER A 87 4.83 6.79 -8.94
N GLU A 88 5.54 7.70 -9.63
CA GLU A 88 4.96 8.77 -10.44
C GLU A 88 4.43 8.27 -11.80
N ASP A 89 4.82 7.06 -12.21
CA ASP A 89 4.29 6.39 -13.42
C ASP A 89 3.05 5.57 -13.07
N PRO A 90 1.85 5.92 -13.62
CA PRO A 90 0.62 5.20 -13.35
C PRO A 90 0.67 3.72 -13.73
N ALA A 91 1.44 3.36 -14.77
CA ALA A 91 1.56 1.96 -15.20
C ALA A 91 2.39 1.13 -14.22
N VAL A 92 3.39 1.72 -13.59
CA VAL A 92 4.18 1.08 -12.53
C VAL A 92 3.34 0.97 -11.25
N ALA A 93 2.68 2.06 -10.83
CA ALA A 93 1.81 2.09 -9.66
C ALA A 93 0.69 1.03 -9.78
N ALA A 94 0.04 0.92 -10.93
CA ALA A 94 -1.00 -0.09 -11.17
C ALA A 94 -0.46 -1.53 -11.07
N LYS A 95 0.75 -1.80 -11.58
CA LYS A 95 1.37 -3.13 -11.48
C LYS A 95 1.72 -3.48 -10.04
N ALA A 96 2.25 -2.52 -9.26
CA ALA A 96 2.58 -2.70 -7.86
C ALA A 96 1.32 -2.98 -7.03
N THR A 97 0.30 -2.14 -7.18
CA THR A 97 -1.01 -2.28 -6.53
C THR A 97 -1.62 -3.65 -6.81
N ALA A 98 -1.69 -4.04 -8.09
CA ALA A 98 -2.27 -5.34 -8.47
C ALA A 98 -1.46 -6.54 -7.94
N ALA A 99 -0.14 -6.41 -7.81
CA ALA A 99 0.69 -7.46 -7.23
C ALA A 99 0.46 -7.60 -5.72
N ALA A 100 0.38 -6.49 -5.00
CA ALA A 100 0.13 -6.47 -3.56
C ALA A 100 -1.28 -7.01 -3.23
N VAL A 101 -2.32 -6.57 -3.95
CA VAL A 101 -3.69 -7.09 -3.78
C VAL A 101 -3.71 -8.61 -3.90
N ARG A 102 -3.09 -9.18 -4.95
CA ARG A 102 -3.00 -10.65 -5.10
C ARG A 102 -2.23 -11.33 -3.97
N GLY A 103 -1.26 -10.65 -3.37
CA GLY A 103 -0.55 -11.16 -2.20
C GLY A 103 -1.46 -11.27 -0.99
N PHE A 104 -2.19 -10.20 -0.66
CA PHE A 104 -3.15 -10.19 0.46
C PHE A 104 -4.29 -11.17 0.24
N GLU A 105 -4.85 -11.25 -0.97
CA GLU A 105 -5.89 -12.23 -1.32
C GLU A 105 -5.41 -13.67 -1.11
N ALA A 106 -4.18 -13.99 -1.54
CA ALA A 106 -3.59 -15.31 -1.35
C ALA A 106 -3.37 -15.64 0.13
N ALA A 107 -3.12 -14.65 0.98
CA ALA A 107 -3.05 -14.80 2.44
C ALA A 107 -4.44 -14.90 3.10
N GLY A 108 -5.54 -14.62 2.36
CA GLY A 108 -6.89 -14.63 2.89
C GLY A 108 -7.25 -13.39 3.72
N VAL A 109 -6.64 -12.25 3.43
CA VAL A 109 -6.93 -10.94 4.03
C VAL A 109 -7.62 -10.06 2.98
N VAL A 110 -8.70 -9.39 3.37
CA VAL A 110 -9.33 -8.36 2.52
C VAL A 110 -8.40 -7.16 2.44
N SER A 111 -8.08 -6.71 1.24
CA SER A 111 -7.26 -5.52 1.01
C SER A 111 -8.09 -4.36 0.46
N THR A 112 -7.65 -3.13 0.75
CA THR A 112 -8.26 -1.90 0.24
C THR A 112 -7.23 -1.08 -0.50
N ALA A 113 -7.32 -1.05 -1.82
CA ALA A 113 -6.55 -0.10 -2.62
C ALA A 113 -7.04 1.33 -2.34
N LYS A 114 -6.15 2.21 -1.94
CA LYS A 114 -6.47 3.56 -1.47
C LYS A 114 -5.54 4.60 -2.09
N HIS A 115 -5.96 5.86 -2.19
CA HIS A 115 -7.15 6.51 -1.62
C HIS A 115 -8.09 6.96 -2.74
N PHE A 116 -9.12 6.22 -3.02
CA PHE A 116 -10.07 6.57 -4.07
C PHE A 116 -10.75 7.93 -3.79
N PRO A 117 -10.90 8.83 -4.78
CA PRO A 117 -10.54 8.67 -6.22
C PRO A 117 -9.06 8.92 -6.54
N GLY A 118 -8.22 9.28 -5.58
CA GLY A 118 -6.79 9.53 -5.67
C GLY A 118 -6.37 10.76 -4.88
N HIS A 119 -5.29 10.66 -4.13
CA HIS A 119 -4.74 11.74 -3.30
C HIS A 119 -3.35 12.20 -3.77
N GLY A 120 -2.64 11.36 -4.53
CA GLY A 120 -1.24 11.59 -4.88
C GLY A 120 -0.95 12.80 -5.78
N ALA A 121 -1.98 13.43 -6.36
CA ALA A 121 -1.87 14.67 -7.11
C ALA A 121 -2.22 15.92 -6.28
N ALA A 122 -2.57 15.75 -5.00
CA ALA A 122 -2.89 16.87 -4.12
C ALA A 122 -1.61 17.57 -3.62
N THR A 123 -1.65 18.89 -3.57
CA THR A 123 -0.56 19.74 -3.04
C THR A 123 -0.78 20.16 -1.59
N SER A 124 -1.82 19.62 -0.95
CA SER A 124 -2.14 19.85 0.46
C SER A 124 -2.68 18.59 1.11
N ASP A 125 -2.47 18.46 2.42
CA ASP A 125 -2.96 17.32 3.19
C ASP A 125 -4.47 17.44 3.45
N SER A 126 -5.22 16.39 3.13
CA SER A 126 -6.67 16.34 3.37
C SER A 126 -7.06 16.24 4.85
N HIS A 127 -6.11 15.97 5.74
CA HIS A 127 -6.35 16.04 7.19
C HIS A 127 -6.39 17.48 7.71
N ASP A 128 -5.73 18.41 7.01
CA ASP A 128 -5.64 19.82 7.41
C ASP A 128 -6.59 20.72 6.61
N THR A 129 -6.75 20.42 5.31
CA THR A 129 -7.55 21.24 4.40
C THR A 129 -8.30 20.37 3.40
N LEU A 130 -9.26 20.94 2.65
CA LEU A 130 -9.89 20.25 1.52
C LEU A 130 -9.06 20.48 0.26
N PRO A 131 -8.31 19.47 -0.23
CA PRO A 131 -7.55 19.60 -1.46
C PRO A 131 -8.47 19.72 -2.68
N VAL A 132 -8.12 20.56 -3.63
CA VAL A 132 -8.79 20.66 -4.92
C VAL A 132 -7.83 20.18 -6.00
N LEU A 133 -8.27 19.22 -6.80
CA LEU A 133 -7.56 18.74 -7.98
C LEU A 133 -8.12 19.46 -9.21
N GLU A 134 -7.25 20.09 -10.01
CA GLU A 134 -7.60 20.77 -11.27
C GLU A 134 -7.48 19.82 -12.47
#